data_c99c15e4e122a0709f41330cd9598709
#
_entry.id   c99c15e4e122a0709f41330cd9598709
#
_cell.length_a   1.000
_cell.length_b   1.000
_cell.length_c   1.000
_cell.angle_alpha   90.00
_cell.angle_beta   90.00
_cell.angle_gamma   90.00
#
_symmetry.space_group_name_H-M   'P 1'
#
loop_
_entity.id
_entity.type
_entity.pdbx_description
1 polymer ?
#
loop_
_entity_poly.entity_id
_entity_poly.type
_entity_poly.pdbx_seq_one_letter_code
_entity_poly.pdbx_strand_id
1 'polypeptide(L)'
;MSKLKAEVIKYSKKLNITNLSALRSGNISARAKQKGVEGFYITPSGRKYSSLKPKDIVFVSLKGKYDKKKDKPSSEWRFHQDIYVNKKEAKAIVHAHSNYATAISTHGRGIPAFHYICLLYTSPSPRD
;
A
#
# COMPACT_ATOMS: atom_id res chain seq x y z
N MET A 1 -14.32 -5.18 11.42
CA MET A 1 -12.98 -5.77 11.09
C MET A 1 -12.96 -6.54 9.77
N SER A 2 -13.96 -7.35 9.50
CA SER A 2 -14.05 -8.13 8.24
C SER A 2 -14.17 -7.25 6.98
N LYS A 3 -14.97 -6.19 7.01
CA LYS A 3 -15.22 -5.27 5.88
C LYS A 3 -13.94 -4.61 5.35
N LEU A 4 -13.10 -4.06 6.25
CA LEU A 4 -11.88 -3.37 5.84
C LEU A 4 -10.85 -4.30 5.21
N LYS A 5 -10.72 -5.53 5.73
CA LYS A 5 -9.87 -6.56 5.11
C LYS A 5 -10.37 -6.95 3.71
N ALA A 6 -11.68 -7.06 3.55
CA ALA A 6 -12.28 -7.33 2.24
C ALA A 6 -12.03 -6.19 1.24
N GLU A 7 -12.05 -4.94 1.69
CA GLU A 7 -11.68 -3.79 0.85
C GLU A 7 -10.20 -3.83 0.44
N VAL A 8 -9.28 -4.09 1.37
CA VAL A 8 -7.86 -4.27 1.04
C VAL A 8 -7.69 -5.34 -0.05
N ILE A 9 -8.36 -6.48 0.06
CA ILE A 9 -8.31 -7.55 -0.95
C ILE A 9 -8.90 -7.07 -2.28
N LYS A 10 -10.07 -6.43 -2.24
CA LYS A 10 -10.75 -5.92 -3.45
C LYS A 10 -9.83 -5.00 -4.26
N TYR A 11 -9.21 -4.05 -3.60
CA TYR A 11 -8.33 -3.09 -4.28
C TYR A 11 -6.99 -3.71 -4.68
N SER A 12 -6.47 -4.68 -3.92
CA SER A 12 -5.28 -5.44 -4.33
C SER A 12 -5.49 -6.22 -5.63
N LYS A 13 -6.67 -6.83 -5.79
CA LYS A 13 -7.04 -7.49 -7.06
C LYS A 13 -7.13 -6.48 -8.21
N LYS A 14 -7.63 -5.27 -7.94
CA LYS A 14 -7.71 -4.21 -8.95
C LYS A 14 -6.33 -3.77 -9.46
N LEU A 15 -5.29 -3.76 -8.64
CA LEU A 15 -3.93 -3.44 -9.09
C LEU A 15 -3.49 -4.29 -10.28
N ASN A 16 -3.81 -5.58 -10.25
CA ASN A 16 -3.46 -6.50 -11.35
C ASN A 16 -4.40 -6.35 -12.55
N ILE A 17 -5.71 -6.21 -12.30
CA ILE A 17 -6.72 -6.11 -13.38
C ILE A 17 -6.52 -4.82 -14.19
N THR A 18 -6.10 -3.74 -13.55
CA THR A 18 -5.88 -2.44 -14.20
C THR A 18 -4.46 -2.25 -14.72
N ASN A 19 -3.61 -3.27 -14.67
CA ASN A 19 -2.19 -3.21 -15.04
C ASN A 19 -1.39 -2.12 -14.33
N LEU A 20 -1.85 -1.65 -13.17
CA LEU A 20 -1.10 -0.69 -12.34
C LEU A 20 0.08 -1.35 -11.62
N SER A 21 0.06 -2.66 -11.47
CA SER A 21 1.19 -3.44 -10.94
C SER A 21 1.18 -4.81 -11.56
N ALA A 22 2.30 -5.18 -12.16
CA ALA A 22 2.49 -6.51 -12.73
C ALA A 22 2.75 -7.55 -11.63
N LEU A 23 2.34 -8.79 -11.87
CA LEU A 23 2.62 -9.95 -11.03
C LEU A 23 2.23 -9.79 -9.55
N ARG A 24 3.21 -9.64 -8.67
CA ARG A 24 3.06 -9.48 -7.21
C ARG A 24 3.68 -8.18 -6.71
N SER A 25 4.00 -7.27 -7.64
CA SER A 25 4.51 -5.95 -7.27
C SER A 25 3.39 -5.05 -6.77
N GLY A 26 3.78 -4.07 -5.97
CA GLY A 26 2.82 -3.21 -5.30
C GLY A 26 2.20 -3.86 -4.07
N ASN A 27 1.54 -3.06 -3.27
CA ASN A 27 0.85 -3.50 -2.06
C ASN A 27 -0.17 -2.45 -1.61
N ILE A 28 -1.13 -2.89 -0.84
CA ILE A 28 -2.20 -2.03 -0.32
C ILE A 28 -2.31 -2.21 1.18
N SER A 29 -2.50 -1.11 1.86
CA SER A 29 -2.83 -1.12 3.28
C SER A 29 -3.97 -0.17 3.60
N ALA A 30 -4.60 -0.38 4.75
CA ALA A 30 -5.62 0.50 5.32
C ALA A 30 -5.40 0.64 6.82
N ARG A 31 -5.46 1.89 7.31
CA ARG A 31 -5.37 2.19 8.74
C ARG A 31 -6.46 1.46 9.51
N ALA A 32 -6.10 0.86 10.61
CA ALA A 32 -7.01 0.06 11.41
C ALA A 32 -6.65 0.11 12.89
N LYS A 33 -7.62 -0.26 13.72
CA LYS A 33 -7.42 -0.51 15.14
C LYS A 33 -7.82 -1.95 15.43
N GLN A 34 -6.94 -2.74 16.05
CA GLN A 34 -7.19 -4.13 16.41
C GLN A 34 -6.95 -4.34 17.90
N LYS A 35 -7.94 -4.81 18.64
CA LYS A 35 -7.85 -5.03 20.11
C LYS A 35 -7.30 -3.80 20.84
N GLY A 36 -7.77 -2.60 20.47
CA GLY A 36 -7.31 -1.35 21.07
C GLY A 36 -5.98 -0.81 20.55
N VAL A 37 -5.22 -1.58 19.76
CA VAL A 37 -3.92 -1.18 19.22
C VAL A 37 -4.08 -0.51 17.85
N GLU A 38 -3.50 0.66 17.68
CA GLU A 38 -3.45 1.36 16.40
C GLU A 38 -2.41 0.74 15.46
N GLY A 39 -2.78 0.64 14.18
CA GLY A 39 -1.94 0.03 13.16
C GLY A 39 -2.60 0.09 11.78
N PHE A 40 -2.32 -0.90 10.97
CA PHE A 40 -2.89 -1.03 9.64
C PHE A 40 -2.97 -2.49 9.21
N TYR A 41 -3.95 -2.79 8.38
CA TYR A 41 -4.02 -4.03 7.63
C TYR A 41 -3.25 -3.87 6.34
N ILE A 42 -2.42 -4.85 5.97
CA ILE A 42 -1.61 -4.84 4.75
C ILE A 42 -1.66 -6.20 4.06
N THR A 43 -1.51 -6.20 2.74
CA THR A 43 -1.35 -7.41 1.94
C THR A 43 -0.14 -8.23 2.40
N PRO A 44 -0.24 -9.57 2.41
CA PRO A 44 0.86 -10.45 2.78
C PRO A 44 1.95 -10.48 1.71
N SER A 45 3.17 -10.80 2.10
CA SER A 45 4.28 -11.04 1.19
C SER A 45 4.10 -12.31 0.38
N GLY A 46 4.43 -12.27 -0.91
CA GLY A 46 4.56 -13.45 -1.77
C GLY A 46 3.26 -14.17 -2.14
N ARG A 47 2.09 -13.66 -1.78
CA ARG A 47 0.78 -14.23 -2.14
C ARG A 47 0.22 -13.62 -3.42
N LYS A 48 -0.41 -14.45 -4.27
CA LYS A 48 -1.20 -13.96 -5.40
C LYS A 48 -2.45 -13.26 -4.90
N TYR A 49 -2.73 -12.04 -5.38
CA TYR A 49 -3.90 -11.26 -4.94
C TYR A 49 -5.24 -11.93 -5.28
N SER A 50 -5.29 -12.70 -6.38
CA SER A 50 -6.49 -13.45 -6.77
C SER A 50 -6.95 -14.47 -5.73
N SER A 51 -6.01 -15.05 -4.96
CA SER A 51 -6.27 -16.10 -3.96
C SER A 51 -6.42 -15.59 -2.53
N LEU A 52 -6.30 -14.29 -2.29
CA LEU A 52 -6.35 -13.71 -0.95
C LEU A 52 -7.72 -13.89 -0.28
N LYS A 53 -7.68 -14.28 0.99
CA LYS A 53 -8.81 -14.38 1.91
C LYS A 53 -8.61 -13.39 3.07
N PRO A 54 -9.66 -12.97 3.78
CA PRO A 54 -9.53 -12.02 4.91
C PRO A 54 -8.57 -12.47 6.01
N LYS A 55 -8.40 -13.77 6.22
CA LYS A 55 -7.44 -14.34 7.19
C LYS A 55 -5.98 -14.08 6.82
N ASP A 56 -5.68 -13.93 5.52
CA ASP A 56 -4.33 -13.74 4.99
C ASP A 56 -3.85 -12.29 5.15
N ILE A 57 -4.77 -11.34 5.36
CA ILE A 57 -4.43 -9.93 5.57
C ILE A 57 -3.80 -9.75 6.95
N VAL A 58 -2.59 -9.19 6.96
CA VAL A 58 -1.77 -9.05 8.16
C VAL A 58 -2.05 -7.72 8.85
N PHE A 59 -2.18 -7.74 10.17
CA PHE A 59 -2.19 -6.52 10.98
C PHE A 59 -0.77 -6.19 11.44
N VAL A 60 -0.35 -4.95 11.22
CA VAL A 60 0.91 -4.41 11.72
C VAL A 60 0.59 -3.20 12.58
N SER A 61 1.09 -3.16 13.83
CA SER A 61 0.91 -2.00 14.71
C SER A 61 1.79 -0.83 14.24
N LEU A 62 1.45 0.41 14.63
CA LEU A 62 2.30 1.57 14.36
C LEU A 62 3.70 1.47 15.02
N LYS A 63 3.87 0.56 15.98
CA LYS A 63 5.17 0.22 16.58
C LYS A 63 5.92 -0.89 15.83
N GLY A 64 5.43 -1.33 14.67
CA GLY A 64 6.06 -2.36 13.84
C GLY A 64 5.92 -3.79 14.35
N LYS A 65 4.96 -4.06 15.25
CA LYS A 65 4.70 -5.41 15.76
C LYS A 65 3.60 -6.09 14.96
N TYR A 66 3.80 -7.35 14.59
CA TYR A 66 2.82 -8.22 13.96
C TYR A 66 2.95 -9.66 14.47
N ASP A 67 1.93 -10.46 14.25
CA ASP A 67 1.90 -11.86 14.69
C ASP A 67 2.77 -12.72 13.76
N LYS A 68 3.93 -13.15 14.25
CA LYS A 68 4.90 -13.98 13.50
C LYS A 68 4.40 -15.40 13.19
N LYS A 69 3.31 -15.84 13.83
CA LYS A 69 2.68 -17.16 13.58
C LYS A 69 1.76 -17.12 12.34
N LYS A 70 1.46 -15.94 11.82
CA LYS A 70 0.65 -15.72 10.63
C LYS A 70 1.51 -15.44 9.41
N ASP A 71 0.87 -15.15 8.27
CA ASP A 71 1.57 -14.70 7.07
C ASP A 71 2.43 -13.47 7.37
N LYS A 72 3.58 -13.39 6.72
CA LYS A 72 4.43 -12.20 6.81
C LYS A 72 3.75 -11.03 6.07
N PRO A 73 3.77 -9.81 6.61
CA PRO A 73 3.32 -8.64 5.87
C PRO A 73 4.17 -8.43 4.61
N SER A 74 3.69 -7.64 3.66
CA SER A 74 4.48 -7.19 2.52
C SER A 74 5.88 -6.75 2.97
N SER A 75 6.91 -7.04 2.18
CA SER A 75 8.29 -6.63 2.48
C SER A 75 8.44 -5.12 2.71
N GLU A 76 7.54 -4.34 2.12
CA GLU A 76 7.54 -2.88 2.19
C GLU A 76 6.66 -2.31 3.33
N TRP A 77 6.26 -3.12 4.29
CA TRP A 77 5.39 -2.70 5.39
C TRP A 77 5.96 -1.52 6.20
N ARG A 78 7.30 -1.39 6.27
CA ARG A 78 7.96 -0.28 6.97
C ARG A 78 7.70 1.07 6.28
N PHE A 79 7.70 1.09 4.96
CA PHE A 79 7.33 2.26 4.17
C PHE A 79 5.89 2.71 4.49
N HIS A 80 4.94 1.77 4.56
CA HIS A 80 3.57 2.08 4.98
C HIS A 80 3.49 2.56 6.43
N GLN A 81 4.26 1.94 7.33
CA GLN A 81 4.34 2.36 8.74
C GLN A 81 4.80 3.82 8.86
N ASP A 82 5.87 4.19 8.17
CA ASP A 82 6.41 5.55 8.21
C ASP A 82 5.40 6.58 7.74
N ILE A 83 4.66 6.30 6.68
CA ILE A 83 3.58 7.18 6.21
C ILE A 83 2.48 7.29 7.28
N TYR A 84 2.03 6.18 7.87
CA TYR A 84 0.97 6.25 8.89
C TYR A 84 1.39 6.94 10.17
N VAL A 85 2.65 6.85 10.55
CA VAL A 85 3.19 7.55 11.73
C VAL A 85 3.26 9.06 11.47
N ASN A 86 3.75 9.47 10.30
CA ASN A 86 4.00 10.88 9.99
C ASN A 86 2.76 11.60 9.42
N LYS A 87 1.84 10.87 8.76
CA LYS A 87 0.60 11.42 8.18
C LYS A 87 -0.62 10.78 8.85
N LYS A 88 -1.09 11.41 9.92
CA LYS A 88 -2.24 10.89 10.72
C LYS A 88 -3.54 10.86 9.93
N GLU A 89 -3.70 11.75 8.95
CA GLU A 89 -4.84 11.84 8.04
C GLU A 89 -4.89 10.71 7.01
N ALA A 90 -3.76 10.04 6.73
CA ALA A 90 -3.72 8.94 5.78
C ALA A 90 -4.57 7.76 6.28
N LYS A 91 -5.60 7.40 5.53
CA LYS A 91 -6.51 6.29 5.85
C LYS A 91 -6.15 5.00 5.12
N ALA A 92 -5.58 5.11 3.93
CA ALA A 92 -5.14 3.99 3.11
C ALA A 92 -3.92 4.37 2.29
N ILE A 93 -3.12 3.37 1.91
CA ILE A 93 -1.96 3.55 1.05
C ILE A 93 -2.05 2.51 -0.07
N VAL A 94 -1.87 2.97 -1.29
CA VAL A 94 -1.75 2.15 -2.49
C VAL A 94 -0.36 2.37 -3.06
N HIS A 95 0.45 1.33 -3.05
CA HIS A 95 1.76 1.32 -3.70
C HIS A 95 1.64 0.51 -4.99
N ALA A 96 2.01 1.09 -6.09
CA ALA A 96 1.94 0.49 -7.41
C ALA A 96 3.22 0.72 -8.21
N HIS A 97 3.50 -0.21 -9.12
CA HIS A 97 4.62 -0.15 -10.06
C HIS A 97 4.05 -0.08 -11.49
N SER A 98 3.43 1.06 -11.85
CA SER A 98 2.92 1.23 -13.21
C SER A 98 4.07 1.27 -14.21
N ASN A 99 3.89 0.63 -15.37
CA ASN A 99 4.95 0.44 -16.37
C ASN A 99 5.58 1.78 -16.80
N TYR A 100 4.77 2.77 -17.10
CA TYR A 100 5.25 4.08 -17.56
C TYR A 100 5.97 4.87 -16.46
N ALA A 101 5.41 4.92 -15.25
CA ALA A 101 6.06 5.61 -14.13
C ALA A 101 7.39 4.93 -13.77
N THR A 102 7.42 3.59 -13.77
CA THR A 102 8.64 2.83 -13.52
C THR A 102 9.68 3.08 -14.62
N ALA A 103 9.29 3.09 -15.89
CA ALA A 103 10.19 3.39 -17.00
C ALA A 103 10.80 4.80 -16.89
N ILE A 104 9.97 5.81 -16.60
CA ILE A 104 10.43 7.20 -16.42
C ILE A 104 11.39 7.30 -15.22
N SER A 105 11.11 6.59 -14.12
CA SER A 105 11.96 6.62 -12.92
C SER A 105 13.38 6.14 -13.18
N THR A 106 13.58 5.23 -14.15
CA THR A 106 14.93 4.75 -14.52
C THR A 106 15.79 5.83 -15.17
N HIS A 107 15.20 6.89 -15.70
CA HIS A 107 15.91 8.02 -16.29
C HIS A 107 16.34 9.06 -15.25
N GLY A 108 16.04 8.88 -13.97
CA GLY A 108 16.37 9.83 -12.91
C GLY A 108 15.68 11.18 -13.04
N ARG A 109 14.58 11.24 -13.78
CA ARG A 109 13.78 12.48 -14.00
C ARG A 109 12.43 12.37 -13.29
N GLY A 110 11.97 13.47 -12.70
CA GLY A 110 10.62 13.59 -12.18
C GLY A 110 9.59 13.66 -13.30
N ILE A 111 8.33 13.38 -12.97
CA ILE A 111 7.19 13.59 -13.87
C ILE A 111 6.73 15.03 -13.67
N PRO A 112 6.84 15.92 -14.68
CA PRO A 112 6.36 17.30 -14.54
C PRO A 112 4.84 17.35 -14.37
N ALA A 113 4.34 18.35 -13.68
CA ALA A 113 2.92 18.60 -13.53
C ALA A 113 2.36 19.14 -14.86
N PHE A 114 1.90 18.27 -15.73
CA PHE A 114 1.38 18.59 -17.07
C PHE A 114 -0.15 18.61 -17.17
N HIS A 115 -0.86 18.28 -16.10
CA HIS A 115 -2.31 18.24 -16.05
C HIS A 115 -2.81 19.01 -14.81
N TYR A 116 -3.94 19.70 -14.93
CA TYR A 116 -4.48 20.52 -13.83
C TYR A 116 -4.71 19.74 -12.52
N ILE A 117 -5.06 18.45 -12.61
CA ILE A 117 -5.20 17.59 -11.43
C ILE A 117 -3.86 17.42 -10.71
N CYS A 118 -2.75 17.35 -11.41
CA CYS A 118 -1.42 17.29 -10.80
C CYS A 118 -1.15 18.56 -9.97
N LEU A 119 -1.57 19.71 -10.45
CA LEU A 119 -1.41 21.00 -9.73
C LEU A 119 -2.28 21.09 -8.47
N LEU A 120 -3.43 20.40 -8.45
CA LEU A 120 -4.35 20.42 -7.31
C LEU A 120 -3.95 19.44 -6.20
N TYR A 121 -3.31 18.33 -6.54
CA TYR A 121 -3.10 17.20 -5.61
C TYR A 121 -1.64 16.80 -5.42
N THR A 122 -0.70 17.43 -6.11
CA THR A 122 0.72 17.17 -5.86
C THR A 122 1.17 17.97 -4.65
N SER A 123 1.48 17.26 -3.56
CA SER A 123 2.40 17.80 -2.57
C SER A 123 3.80 17.85 -3.19
N PRO A 124 4.65 18.82 -2.83
CA PRO A 124 6.05 18.80 -3.23
C PRO A 124 6.64 17.43 -2.90
N SER A 125 7.30 16.82 -3.88
CA SER A 125 8.04 15.59 -3.63
C SER A 125 9.16 15.89 -2.62
N PRO A 126 9.42 15.01 -1.64
CA PRO A 126 10.57 15.18 -0.76
C PRO A 126 11.94 15.20 -1.48
N ARG A 127 11.95 15.02 -2.79
CA ARG A 127 13.16 15.00 -3.64
C ARG A 127 13.31 16.24 -4.52
N ASP A 128 12.41 17.21 -4.40
CA ASP A 128 12.48 18.49 -5.10
C ASP A 128 13.24 19.52 -4.28
#